data_93629ed911990d9b9db61c3deee8a631
#
_entry.id   93629ed911990d9b9db61c3deee8a631
#
_cell.length_a   1.000
_cell.length_b   1.000
_cell.length_c   1.000
_cell.angle_alpha   90.00
_cell.angle_beta   90.00
_cell.angle_gamma   90.00
#
_symmetry.space_group_name_H-M   'P 1'
#
loop_
_entity.id
_entity.type
_entity.pdbx_description
1 polymer ?
#
loop_
_entity_poly.entity_id
_entity_poly.type
_entity_poly.pdbx_seq_one_letter_code
_entity_poly.pdbx_strand_id
1 'polypeptide(L)'
;MEKRLVTQYATKSKEDADENQRRIEGVFAELSESGPDNVSYLVLRLADDSFLHVSFHNHGDDEVNPISSTAAFAHFQDGHGSRRAGDVNQQTASLVGSYITEIA
;
A
#
# COMPACT_ATOMS: atom_id res chain seq x y z
N MET A 1 14.05 -12.29 -5.15
CA MET A 1 13.05 -12.50 -6.21
C MET A 1 12.19 -11.27 -6.32
N GLU A 2 11.95 -10.82 -7.54
CA GLU A 2 11.16 -9.63 -7.80
C GLU A 2 9.67 -9.97 -7.85
N LYS A 3 8.86 -9.21 -7.13
CA LYS A 3 7.43 -9.43 -7.06
C LYS A 3 6.71 -8.08 -7.08
N ARG A 4 5.66 -8.00 -7.88
CA ARG A 4 4.84 -6.79 -7.99
C ARG A 4 3.41 -7.14 -7.65
N LEU A 5 2.80 -6.34 -6.76
CA LEU A 5 1.42 -6.54 -6.33
C LEU A 5 0.61 -5.29 -6.57
N VAL A 6 -0.60 -5.48 -7.05
CA VAL A 6 -1.60 -4.41 -7.16
C VAL A 6 -2.79 -4.81 -6.31
N THR A 7 -3.16 -3.95 -5.37
CA THR A 7 -4.24 -4.19 -4.43
C THR A 7 -5.25 -3.07 -4.52
N GLN A 8 -6.51 -3.40 -4.72
CA GLN A 8 -7.57 -2.40 -4.84
C GLN A 8 -8.76 -2.77 -3.96
N TYR A 9 -9.37 -1.76 -3.35
CA TYR A 9 -10.57 -1.93 -2.53
C TYR A 9 -11.32 -0.61 -2.42
N ALA A 10 -12.62 -0.71 -2.13
CA ALA A 10 -13.46 0.45 -1.84
C ALA A 10 -13.59 0.68 -0.35
N THR A 11 -13.96 1.88 0.06
CA THR A 11 -14.29 2.21 1.45
C THR A 11 -15.78 2.48 1.59
N LYS A 12 -16.30 2.40 2.82
CA LYS A 12 -17.73 2.51 3.09
C LYS A 12 -18.24 3.94 3.08
N SER A 13 -17.38 4.90 3.40
CA SER A 13 -17.76 6.31 3.52
C SER A 13 -16.54 7.19 3.33
N LYS A 14 -16.78 8.49 3.15
CA LYS A 14 -15.69 9.46 3.09
C LYS A 14 -14.88 9.48 4.40
N GLU A 15 -15.56 9.35 5.54
CA GLU A 15 -14.88 9.33 6.84
C GLU A 15 -13.98 8.10 6.98
N ASP A 16 -14.45 6.94 6.53
CA ASP A 16 -13.63 5.73 6.51
C ASP A 16 -12.45 5.87 5.55
N ALA A 17 -12.64 6.50 4.41
CA ALA A 17 -11.56 6.78 3.47
C ALA A 17 -10.54 7.73 4.06
N ASP A 18 -10.98 8.78 4.76
CA ASP A 18 -10.08 9.74 5.41
C ASP A 18 -9.25 9.05 6.50
N GLU A 19 -9.86 8.19 7.30
CA GLU A 19 -9.14 7.43 8.31
C GLU A 19 -8.16 6.45 7.67
N ASN A 20 -8.57 5.78 6.61
CA ASN A 20 -7.72 4.86 5.86
C ASN A 20 -6.48 5.58 5.33
N GLN A 21 -6.67 6.77 4.78
CA GLN A 21 -5.57 7.58 4.26
C GLN A 21 -4.61 7.99 5.37
N ARG A 22 -5.11 8.44 6.52
CA ARG A 22 -4.25 8.82 7.65
C ARG A 22 -3.35 7.67 8.08
N ARG A 23 -3.90 6.46 8.14
CA ARG A 23 -3.13 5.29 8.54
C ARG A 23 -2.09 4.90 7.49
N ILE A 24 -2.42 5.03 6.21
CA ILE A 24 -1.47 4.80 5.11
C ILE A 24 -0.33 5.82 5.18
N GLU A 25 -0.65 7.09 5.44
CA GLU A 25 0.38 8.14 5.57
C GLU A 25 1.37 7.81 6.68
N GLY A 26 0.91 7.17 7.76
CA GLY A 26 1.79 6.68 8.82
C GLY A 26 2.76 5.62 8.34
N VAL A 27 2.32 4.74 7.45
CA VAL A 27 3.21 3.73 6.85
C VAL A 27 4.32 4.41 6.05
N PHE A 28 3.98 5.40 5.23
CA PHE A 28 4.97 6.13 4.44
C PHE A 28 5.95 6.92 5.32
N ALA A 29 5.46 7.49 6.41
CA ALA A 29 6.35 8.19 7.36
C ALA A 29 7.39 7.24 7.95
N GLU A 30 6.96 6.04 8.35
CA GLU A 30 7.88 5.04 8.90
C GLU A 30 8.86 4.53 7.85
N LEU A 31 8.38 4.28 6.62
CA LEU A 31 9.24 3.84 5.52
C LEU A 31 10.29 4.89 5.17
N SER A 32 9.91 6.17 5.17
CA SER A 32 10.85 7.26 4.91
C SER A 32 11.95 7.33 5.97
N GLU A 33 11.63 6.98 7.19
CA GLU A 33 12.59 6.96 8.30
C GLU A 33 13.53 5.76 8.22
N SER A 34 13.00 4.57 7.95
CA SER A 34 13.80 3.35 7.89
C SER A 34 14.56 3.18 6.57
N GLY A 35 14.05 3.76 5.48
CA GLY A 35 14.70 3.80 4.19
C GLY A 35 15.06 2.47 3.55
N PRO A 36 14.14 1.47 3.53
CA PRO A 36 14.46 0.21 2.88
C PRO A 36 14.70 0.41 1.38
N ASP A 37 15.67 -0.33 0.84
CA ASP A 37 16.06 -0.19 -0.58
C ASP A 37 15.56 -1.35 -1.45
N ASN A 38 14.83 -2.28 -0.88
CA ASN A 38 14.36 -3.49 -1.58
C ASN A 38 12.85 -3.51 -1.80
N VAL A 39 12.18 -2.37 -1.61
CA VAL A 39 10.77 -2.21 -1.92
C VAL A 39 10.53 -0.83 -2.53
N SER A 40 9.49 -0.75 -3.35
CA SER A 40 8.90 0.52 -3.78
C SER A 40 7.41 0.42 -3.54
N TYR A 41 6.81 1.51 -3.11
CA TYR A 41 5.41 1.48 -2.70
C TYR A 41 4.76 2.81 -3.02
N LEU A 42 3.59 2.75 -3.64
CA LEU A 42 2.76 3.94 -3.84
C LEU A 42 1.29 3.57 -3.62
N VAL A 43 0.51 4.53 -3.19
CA VAL A 43 -0.92 4.38 -2.99
C VAL A 43 -1.62 5.55 -3.62
N LEU A 44 -2.67 5.26 -4.37
CA LEU A 44 -3.54 6.27 -4.96
C LEU A 44 -4.91 6.19 -4.31
N ARG A 45 -5.48 7.34 -3.99
CA ARG A 45 -6.90 7.44 -3.62
C ARG A 45 -7.64 7.90 -4.86
N LEU A 46 -8.62 7.12 -5.28
CA LEU A 46 -9.39 7.42 -6.48
C LEU A 46 -10.53 8.39 -6.16
N ALA A 47 -11.15 8.97 -7.18
CA ALA A 47 -12.19 9.96 -7.00
C ALA A 47 -13.43 9.44 -6.27
N ASP A 48 -13.64 8.12 -6.29
CA ASP A 48 -14.74 7.46 -5.59
C ASP A 48 -14.37 6.98 -4.18
N ASP A 49 -13.22 7.46 -3.65
CA ASP A 49 -12.70 7.08 -2.34
C ASP A 49 -12.27 5.62 -2.22
N SER A 50 -12.09 4.92 -3.34
CA SER A 50 -11.40 3.64 -3.34
C SER A 50 -9.89 3.86 -3.35
N PHE A 51 -9.12 2.83 -3.01
CA PHE A 51 -7.67 2.90 -2.90
C PHE A 51 -7.01 1.86 -3.78
N LEU A 52 -5.93 2.28 -4.42
CA LEU A 52 -5.08 1.41 -5.23
C LEU A 52 -3.68 1.43 -4.65
N HIS A 53 -3.21 0.27 -4.20
CA HIS A 53 -1.86 0.08 -3.69
C HIS A 53 -1.03 -0.63 -4.76
N VAL A 54 0.15 -0.09 -5.04
CA VAL A 54 1.11 -0.73 -5.92
C VAL A 54 2.40 -0.91 -5.14
N SER A 55 2.89 -2.15 -5.07
CA SER A 55 4.13 -2.42 -4.37
C SER A 55 5.04 -3.31 -5.21
N PHE A 56 6.32 -2.97 -5.19
CA PHE A 56 7.37 -3.72 -5.87
C PHE A 56 8.31 -4.24 -4.80
N HIS A 57 8.52 -5.56 -4.78
CA HIS A 57 9.31 -6.23 -3.76
C HIS A 57 10.50 -6.93 -4.40
N ASN A 58 11.68 -6.67 -3.88
CA ASN A 58 12.90 -7.34 -4.31
C ASN A 58 13.58 -7.97 -3.09
N HIS A 59 12.85 -8.85 -2.42
CA HIS A 59 13.32 -9.64 -1.29
C HIS A 59 12.74 -11.06 -1.41
N GLY A 60 13.37 -12.02 -0.75
CA GLY A 60 12.88 -13.40 -0.75
C GLY A 60 11.62 -13.56 0.09
N ASP A 61 10.87 -14.64 -0.18
CA ASP A 61 9.65 -14.93 0.58
C ASP A 61 9.96 -15.26 2.05
N ASP A 62 11.18 -15.71 2.33
CA ASP A 62 11.67 -16.01 3.68
C ASP A 62 12.32 -14.78 4.35
N GLU A 63 12.43 -13.67 3.67
CA GLU A 63 12.96 -12.44 4.22
C GLU A 63 11.84 -11.57 4.77
N VAL A 64 12.20 -10.65 5.68
CA VAL A 64 11.24 -9.70 6.23
C VAL A 64 10.72 -8.78 5.13
N ASN A 65 9.40 -8.63 5.05
CA ASN A 65 8.77 -7.67 4.14
C ASN A 65 8.86 -6.28 4.79
N PRO A 66 9.63 -5.34 4.21
CA PRO A 66 9.85 -4.04 4.86
C PRO A 66 8.59 -3.20 5.04
N ILE A 67 7.56 -3.42 4.22
CA ILE A 67 6.31 -2.67 4.31
C ILE A 67 5.44 -3.25 5.43
N SER A 68 5.14 -4.55 5.36
CA SER A 68 4.20 -5.19 6.29
C SER A 68 4.78 -5.39 7.69
N SER A 69 6.09 -5.25 7.85
CA SER A 69 6.75 -5.37 9.16
C SER A 69 6.75 -4.06 9.94
N THR A 70 6.32 -2.95 9.35
CA THR A 70 6.26 -1.68 10.07
C THR A 70 5.16 -1.71 11.13
N ALA A 71 5.36 -1.01 12.24
CA ALA A 71 4.33 -0.84 13.26
C ALA A 71 3.14 -0.07 12.68
N ALA A 72 3.40 0.89 11.80
CA ALA A 72 2.36 1.66 11.13
C ALA A 72 1.48 0.77 10.24
N PHE A 73 2.05 -0.25 9.59
CA PHE A 73 1.26 -1.17 8.79
C PHE A 73 0.32 -2.02 9.65
N ALA A 74 0.79 -2.47 10.82
CA ALA A 74 -0.07 -3.16 11.77
C ALA A 74 -1.22 -2.28 12.22
N HIS A 75 -0.94 -0.99 12.47
CA HIS A 75 -1.96 0.00 12.81
C HIS A 75 -2.95 0.21 11.64
N PHE A 76 -2.45 0.25 10.41
CA PHE A 76 -3.29 0.35 9.21
C PHE A 76 -4.22 -0.86 9.10
N GLN A 77 -3.72 -2.07 9.35
CA GLN A 77 -4.51 -3.29 9.25
C GLN A 77 -5.60 -3.37 10.33
N ASP A 78 -5.37 -2.76 11.48
CA ASP A 78 -6.34 -2.77 12.56
C ASP A 78 -7.61 -2.04 12.13
N GLY A 79 -8.74 -2.74 12.18
CA GLY A 79 -10.03 -2.20 11.76
C GLY A 79 -10.19 -2.01 10.25
N HIS A 80 -9.26 -2.50 9.42
CA HIS A 80 -9.35 -2.33 7.97
C HIS A 80 -10.64 -2.90 7.41
N GLY A 81 -11.07 -4.07 7.89
CA GLY A 81 -12.32 -4.69 7.44
C GLY A 81 -13.55 -3.84 7.74
N SER A 82 -13.54 -3.04 8.80
CA SER A 82 -14.66 -2.17 9.14
C SER A 82 -14.71 -0.89 8.30
N ARG A 83 -13.59 -0.47 7.71
CA ARG A 83 -13.54 0.69 6.83
C ARG A 83 -13.83 0.32 5.38
N ARG A 84 -13.64 -0.94 5.02
CA ARG A 84 -13.68 -1.41 3.64
C ARG A 84 -15.09 -1.83 3.24
N ALA A 85 -15.50 -1.44 2.03
CA ALA A 85 -16.74 -1.89 1.42
C ALA A 85 -16.43 -3.05 0.47
N GLY A 86 -16.77 -4.26 0.88
CA GLY A 86 -16.52 -5.46 0.06
C GLY A 86 -15.11 -6.01 0.21
N ASP A 87 -14.70 -6.78 -0.77
CA ASP A 87 -13.45 -7.55 -0.72
C ASP A 87 -12.27 -6.76 -1.26
N VAL A 88 -11.06 -7.18 -0.86
CA VAL A 88 -9.82 -6.71 -1.43
C VAL A 88 -9.54 -7.51 -2.70
N ASN A 89 -9.25 -6.81 -3.79
CA ASN A 89 -8.80 -7.43 -5.03
C ASN A 89 -7.28 -7.25 -5.12
N GLN A 90 -6.54 -8.34 -5.00
CA GLN A 90 -5.09 -8.31 -5.09
C GLN A 90 -4.61 -9.23 -6.20
N GLN A 91 -3.73 -8.71 -7.04
CA GLN A 91 -3.18 -9.45 -8.16
C GLN A 91 -1.67 -9.24 -8.22
N THR A 92 -0.96 -10.25 -8.73
CA THR A 92 0.42 -10.05 -9.15
C THR A 92 0.43 -9.33 -10.49
N ALA A 93 1.47 -8.54 -10.72
CA ALA A 93 1.57 -7.72 -11.93
C ALA A 93 2.93 -7.90 -12.60
N SER A 94 2.98 -7.69 -13.91
CA SER A 94 4.21 -7.62 -14.68
C SER A 94 4.47 -6.18 -15.06
N LEU A 95 5.72 -5.75 -14.99
CA LEU A 95 6.08 -4.41 -15.43
C LEU A 95 6.20 -4.43 -16.96
N VAL A 96 5.33 -3.69 -17.62
CA VAL A 96 5.37 -3.54 -19.08
C VAL A 96 6.39 -2.48 -19.48
N GLY A 97 6.51 -1.42 -18.69
CA GLY A 97 7.44 -0.34 -18.90
C GLY A 97 7.28 0.72 -17.85
N SER A 98 8.21 1.67 -17.81
CA SER A 98 8.11 2.77 -16.87
C SER A 98 8.73 4.03 -17.48
N TYR A 99 8.07 5.15 -17.22
CA TYR A 99 8.62 6.49 -17.44
C TYR A 99 8.10 7.33 -16.30
N ILE A 100 8.95 7.53 -15.29
CA ILE A 100 8.55 8.18 -14.05
C ILE A 100 9.46 9.36 -13.81
N THR A 101 8.87 10.57 -13.76
CA THR A 101 9.55 11.73 -13.24
C THR A 101 9.28 11.82 -11.74
N GLU A 102 9.79 12.83 -11.08
CA GLU A 102 9.55 13.02 -9.66
C GLU A 102 8.07 13.18 -9.38
N ILE A 103 7.57 12.43 -8.39
CA ILE A 103 6.19 12.54 -7.92
C ILE A 103 6.20 13.38 -6.65
N ALA A 104 5.49 14.48 -6.68
CA ALA A 104 5.39 15.39 -5.53
C ALA A 104 4.32 14.91 -4.54
#